data_09715a272966edb1b5ae06ac59c3da9f
#
_entry.id   09715a272966edb1b5ae06ac59c3da9f
#
_cell.length_a   1.000
_cell.length_b   1.000
_cell.length_c   1.000
_cell.angle_alpha   90.00
_cell.angle_beta   90.00
_cell.angle_gamma   90.00
#
_symmetry.space_group_name_H-M   'P 1'
#
loop_
_entity.id
_entity.type
_entity.pdbx_description
1 polymer ?
#
loop_
_entity_poly.entity_id
_entity_poly.type
_entity_poly.pdbx_seq_one_letter_code
_entity_poly.pdbx_strand_id
1 'polypeptide(L)'
;MVGQGARGRPVSAREEVLGRIRTALAGPDPAQHPAAQRSAAQQPAAQHEAGAAGQFQAAGAGAPAERAAGYRTGTDLTEAGLISLLTERLADYGCLVRQCSATDLADTVLATLARRGMRRVVLPPGLAQSGLDQPGPDQSGLVLPGLAEAARAAGIDLIPDAGFSTADLADFDGVVTTAALAIAETGTIVLDGSAGQGRRALSLVPDYHLCVLPADRIVGIVPQAIARLSPARPLTWISGPSATSDIELDRVNGVHGPRTLDVIIVADR
;
A
#
# COMPACT_ATOMS: atom_id res chain seq x y z
N MET A 1 45.87 59.42 8.63
CA MET A 1 45.16 58.66 7.60
C MET A 1 44.79 57.31 8.16
N VAL A 2 43.50 57.12 8.50
CA VAL A 2 43.01 55.89 9.17
C VAL A 2 42.38 55.04 8.09
N GLY A 3 42.91 53.81 7.91
CA GLY A 3 42.39 52.86 6.95
C GLY A 3 41.01 52.27 7.41
N GLN A 4 40.01 52.43 6.56
CA GLN A 4 38.70 51.83 6.74
C GLN A 4 38.77 50.34 6.38
N GLY A 5 38.60 49.48 7.40
CA GLY A 5 38.42 48.05 7.24
C GLY A 5 37.05 47.75 6.62
N ALA A 6 37.02 47.05 5.47
CA ALA A 6 35.82 46.54 4.82
C ALA A 6 35.13 45.53 5.74
N ARG A 7 33.97 45.87 6.30
CA ARG A 7 33.10 44.93 7.00
C ARG A 7 32.41 44.08 5.96
N GLY A 8 32.70 42.77 5.93
CA GLY A 8 32.00 41.80 5.09
C GLY A 8 30.51 41.84 5.38
N ARG A 9 29.67 41.75 4.30
CA ARG A 9 28.21 41.63 4.41
C ARG A 9 27.87 40.36 5.18
N PRO A 10 26.92 40.39 6.10
CA PRO A 10 26.45 39.15 6.75
C PRO A 10 25.85 38.21 5.71
N VAL A 11 26.32 36.96 5.71
CA VAL A 11 25.79 35.89 4.88
C VAL A 11 24.31 35.67 5.26
N SER A 12 23.41 35.63 4.29
CA SER A 12 22.01 35.43 4.60
C SER A 12 21.77 33.99 5.09
N ALA A 13 20.75 33.78 5.95
CA ALA A 13 20.40 32.43 6.45
C ALA A 13 20.16 31.44 5.29
N ARG A 14 19.65 31.91 4.16
CA ARG A 14 19.47 31.13 2.93
C ARG A 14 20.82 30.66 2.35
N GLU A 15 21.79 31.53 2.29
CA GLU A 15 23.13 31.20 1.76
C GLU A 15 23.87 30.22 2.68
N GLU A 16 23.67 30.34 3.99
CA GLU A 16 24.23 29.40 4.96
C GLU A 16 23.62 28.00 4.80
N VAL A 17 22.27 27.89 4.67
CA VAL A 17 21.57 26.62 4.47
C VAL A 17 21.97 25.98 3.12
N LEU A 18 22.01 26.76 2.04
CA LEU A 18 22.45 26.27 0.73
C LEU A 18 23.94 25.84 0.74
N GLY A 19 24.79 26.52 1.49
CA GLY A 19 26.16 26.11 1.70
C GLY A 19 26.27 24.74 2.38
N ARG A 20 25.52 24.51 3.45
CA ARG A 20 25.44 23.21 4.15
C ARG A 20 24.95 22.09 3.26
N ILE A 21 23.90 22.34 2.44
CA ILE A 21 23.38 21.35 1.49
C ILE A 21 24.44 21.01 0.43
N ARG A 22 25.12 22.00 -0.15
CA ARG A 22 26.18 21.74 -1.14
C ARG A 22 27.34 20.96 -0.55
N THR A 23 27.75 21.26 0.68
CA THR A 23 28.81 20.52 1.40
C THR A 23 28.38 19.06 1.65
N ALA A 24 27.13 18.83 2.04
CA ALA A 24 26.60 17.49 2.26
C ALA A 24 26.48 16.68 0.95
N LEU A 25 26.09 17.32 -0.15
CA LEU A 25 25.96 16.67 -1.47
C LEU A 25 27.34 16.45 -2.15
N ALA A 26 28.37 17.20 -1.80
CA ALA A 26 29.73 17.00 -2.32
C ALA A 26 30.39 15.69 -1.80
N GLY A 27 29.78 15.04 -0.81
CA GLY A 27 30.27 13.79 -0.22
C GLY A 27 31.62 13.95 0.50
N PRO A 28 31.98 13.04 1.37
CA PRO A 28 33.33 13.00 1.92
C PRO A 28 34.33 12.66 0.81
N ASP A 29 35.45 13.38 0.77
CA ASP A 29 36.56 13.11 -0.16
C ASP A 29 37.00 11.64 -0.02
N PRO A 30 36.85 10.81 -1.10
CA PRO A 30 37.20 9.38 -1.06
C PRO A 30 38.65 9.11 -0.65
N ALA A 31 39.54 10.11 -0.69
CA ALA A 31 40.92 9.97 -0.29
C ALA A 31 41.15 9.95 1.24
N GLN A 32 40.14 10.31 2.05
CA GLN A 32 40.29 10.44 3.52
C GLN A 32 39.68 9.29 4.32
N HIS A 33 39.09 8.24 3.69
CA HIS A 33 38.51 7.10 4.40
C HIS A 33 39.47 5.90 4.43
N PRO A 34 40.03 5.53 5.60
CA PRO A 34 40.99 4.41 5.71
C PRO A 34 40.38 3.02 5.35
N ALA A 35 39.04 2.92 5.17
CA ALA A 35 38.37 1.69 4.72
C ALA A 35 38.40 1.49 3.20
N ALA A 36 38.63 2.53 2.39
CA ALA A 36 38.61 2.44 0.93
C ALA A 36 39.90 1.81 0.34
N GLN A 37 40.97 1.73 1.10
CA GLN A 37 42.26 1.20 0.62
C GLN A 37 42.37 -0.33 0.66
N ARG A 38 41.37 -1.05 1.22
CA ARG A 38 41.42 -2.53 1.30
C ARG A 38 40.60 -3.25 0.25
N SER A 39 39.82 -2.56 -0.59
CA SER A 39 38.90 -3.21 -1.56
C SER A 39 39.38 -3.20 -3.01
N ALA A 40 40.50 -2.58 -3.35
CA ALA A 40 40.93 -2.44 -4.74
C ALA A 40 41.86 -3.58 -5.23
N ALA A 41 42.20 -4.56 -4.40
CA ALA A 41 43.25 -5.55 -4.72
C ALA A 41 42.76 -6.95 -5.07
N GLN A 42 41.47 -7.28 -5.11
CA GLN A 42 41.00 -8.62 -5.49
C GLN A 42 39.57 -8.60 -6.04
N GLN A 43 39.40 -8.33 -7.34
CA GLN A 43 38.23 -8.79 -8.11
C GLN A 43 38.70 -9.26 -9.49
N PRO A 44 38.66 -10.58 -9.79
CA PRO A 44 38.74 -11.05 -11.16
C PRO A 44 37.41 -10.79 -11.90
N ALA A 45 37.51 -10.38 -13.15
CA ALA A 45 36.40 -10.13 -14.03
C ALA A 45 35.50 -11.37 -14.15
N ALA A 46 34.26 -11.28 -13.69
CA ALA A 46 33.23 -12.28 -13.89
C ALA A 46 32.48 -11.98 -15.18
N GLN A 47 32.59 -12.89 -16.13
CA GLN A 47 31.82 -12.96 -17.36
C GLN A 47 30.36 -13.24 -17.05
N HIS A 48 29.45 -12.48 -17.65
CA HIS A 48 28.02 -12.75 -17.60
C HIS A 48 27.68 -13.99 -18.42
N GLU A 49 27.42 -15.10 -17.77
CA GLU A 49 26.63 -16.18 -18.32
C GLU A 49 25.22 -16.15 -17.71
N ALA A 50 24.22 -16.07 -18.59
CA ALA A 50 22.81 -16.25 -18.24
C ALA A 50 22.54 -17.74 -17.95
N GLY A 51 21.93 -18.02 -16.80
CA GLY A 51 21.35 -19.34 -16.56
C GLY A 51 21.65 -19.88 -15.16
N ALA A 52 20.62 -19.85 -14.33
CA ALA A 52 20.21 -20.87 -13.36
C ALA A 52 19.51 -20.20 -12.18
N ALA A 53 18.26 -20.59 -11.98
CA ALA A 53 17.50 -20.29 -10.78
C ALA A 53 18.29 -20.78 -9.54
N GLY A 54 18.97 -19.85 -8.88
CA GLY A 54 19.62 -20.11 -7.60
C GLY A 54 18.55 -20.38 -6.55
N GLN A 55 18.44 -21.63 -6.12
CA GLN A 55 17.72 -22.00 -4.91
C GLN A 55 18.34 -21.22 -3.75
N PHE A 56 17.60 -20.25 -3.22
CA PHE A 56 17.87 -19.72 -1.90
C PHE A 56 17.68 -20.88 -0.91
N GLN A 57 18.74 -21.56 -0.55
CA GLN A 57 18.74 -22.40 0.63
C GLN A 57 18.46 -21.49 1.81
N ALA A 58 17.28 -21.67 2.41
CA ALA A 58 16.98 -21.08 3.70
C ALA A 58 18.12 -21.43 4.65
N ALA A 59 18.88 -20.42 5.05
CA ALA A 59 19.83 -20.54 6.14
C ALA A 59 19.07 -21.17 7.31
N GLY A 60 19.62 -22.28 7.84
CA GLY A 60 18.98 -23.20 8.75
C GLY A 60 18.10 -22.49 9.77
N ALA A 61 16.90 -23.03 9.95
CA ALA A 61 16.00 -22.65 11.02
C ALA A 61 16.74 -22.84 12.36
N GLY A 62 17.45 -21.80 12.78
CA GLY A 62 17.86 -21.67 14.17
C GLY A 62 16.58 -21.82 15.00
N ALA A 63 16.65 -22.63 16.04
CA ALA A 63 15.55 -22.79 17.00
C ALA A 63 14.95 -21.41 17.28
N PRO A 64 13.61 -21.27 17.29
CA PRO A 64 12.99 -19.98 17.53
C PRO A 64 13.59 -19.43 18.82
N ALA A 65 14.27 -18.27 18.71
CA ALA A 65 14.78 -17.57 19.88
C ALA A 65 13.63 -17.55 20.89
N GLU A 66 13.90 -17.91 22.15
CA GLU A 66 12.93 -17.89 23.22
C GLU A 66 12.15 -16.58 23.12
N ARG A 67 10.89 -16.67 22.69
CA ARG A 67 10.03 -15.52 22.52
C ARG A 67 9.90 -14.90 23.89
N ALA A 68 10.25 -13.63 24.01
CA ALA A 68 10.16 -12.92 25.28
C ALA A 68 8.78 -13.22 25.90
N ALA A 69 8.79 -13.72 27.12
CA ALA A 69 7.58 -14.08 27.83
C ALA A 69 6.63 -12.87 27.86
N GLY A 70 5.43 -13.00 27.25
CA GLY A 70 4.43 -11.94 27.18
C GLY A 70 4.15 -11.35 25.78
N TYR A 71 4.87 -11.76 24.71
CA TYR A 71 4.52 -11.30 23.36
C TYR A 71 3.29 -12.04 22.82
N ARG A 72 2.20 -11.31 22.53
CA ARG A 72 0.97 -11.89 21.98
C ARG A 72 1.19 -12.37 20.54
N THR A 73 0.85 -13.64 20.26
CA THR A 73 0.95 -14.25 18.93
C THR A 73 -0.41 -14.58 18.33
N GLY A 74 -1.50 -14.41 19.08
CA GLY A 74 -2.88 -14.70 18.68
C GLY A 74 -3.90 -13.81 19.37
N THR A 75 -5.15 -14.01 19.04
CA THR A 75 -6.32 -13.40 19.68
C THR A 75 -7.38 -14.47 19.89
N ASP A 76 -8.19 -14.32 20.93
CA ASP A 76 -9.33 -15.19 21.24
C ASP A 76 -10.65 -14.72 20.64
N LEU A 77 -10.60 -13.65 19.77
CA LEU A 77 -11.79 -13.12 19.13
C LEU A 77 -12.35 -14.11 18.11
N THR A 78 -13.68 -14.24 18.10
CA THR A 78 -14.41 -14.92 17.05
C THR A 78 -14.35 -14.12 15.74
N GLU A 79 -14.73 -14.72 14.61
CA GLU A 79 -14.82 -14.02 13.33
C GLU A 79 -15.71 -12.77 13.43
N ALA A 80 -16.90 -12.89 14.03
CA ALA A 80 -17.78 -11.74 14.26
C ALA A 80 -17.11 -10.67 15.14
N GLY A 81 -16.32 -11.05 16.13
CA GLY A 81 -15.53 -10.13 16.95
C GLY A 81 -14.44 -9.43 16.17
N LEU A 82 -13.76 -10.14 15.25
CA LEU A 82 -12.75 -9.56 14.36
C LEU A 82 -13.37 -8.55 13.39
N ILE A 83 -14.50 -8.89 12.78
CA ILE A 83 -15.25 -7.99 11.87
C ILE A 83 -15.68 -6.72 12.63
N SER A 84 -16.24 -6.87 13.83
CA SER A 84 -16.68 -5.75 14.65
C SER A 84 -15.52 -4.83 15.02
N LEU A 85 -14.40 -5.38 15.51
CA LEU A 85 -13.21 -4.62 15.87
C LEU A 85 -12.60 -3.90 14.65
N LEU A 86 -12.47 -4.60 13.51
CA LEU A 86 -11.96 -3.99 12.29
C LEU A 86 -12.85 -2.82 11.84
N THR A 87 -14.17 -3.01 11.88
CA THR A 87 -15.15 -1.98 11.52
C THR A 87 -15.00 -0.74 12.40
N GLU A 88 -14.87 -0.92 13.73
CA GLU A 88 -14.63 0.17 14.68
C GLU A 88 -13.35 0.92 14.33
N ARG A 89 -12.22 0.22 14.17
CA ARG A 89 -10.93 0.84 13.87
C ARG A 89 -10.89 1.59 12.54
N LEU A 90 -11.51 1.02 11.50
CA LEU A 90 -11.62 1.70 10.22
C LEU A 90 -12.52 2.94 10.31
N ALA A 91 -13.61 2.88 11.07
CA ALA A 91 -14.49 4.03 11.31
C ALA A 91 -13.76 5.16 12.08
N ASP A 92 -12.90 4.82 13.05
CA ASP A 92 -12.06 5.78 13.77
C ASP A 92 -11.12 6.55 12.81
N TYR A 93 -10.67 5.92 11.73
CA TYR A 93 -9.92 6.57 10.65
C TYR A 93 -10.79 7.35 9.66
N GLY A 94 -12.12 7.34 9.82
CA GLY A 94 -13.06 8.02 8.93
C GLY A 94 -13.41 7.22 7.67
N CYS A 95 -13.13 5.93 7.63
CA CYS A 95 -13.56 5.05 6.55
C CYS A 95 -15.05 4.71 6.67
N LEU A 96 -15.75 4.63 5.54
CA LEU A 96 -17.07 4.03 5.49
C LEU A 96 -16.91 2.52 5.36
N VAL A 97 -17.42 1.77 6.34
CA VAL A 97 -17.40 0.30 6.30
C VAL A 97 -18.81 -0.22 6.06
N ARG A 98 -18.95 -1.16 5.15
CA ARG A 98 -20.19 -1.88 4.85
C ARG A 98 -19.94 -3.39 4.97
N GLN A 99 -20.98 -4.11 5.35
CA GLN A 99 -20.97 -5.56 5.33
C GLN A 99 -22.07 -6.04 4.36
N CYS A 100 -21.75 -7.08 3.60
CA CYS A 100 -22.72 -7.72 2.70
C CYS A 100 -22.42 -9.22 2.58
N SER A 101 -23.37 -9.95 1.99
CA SER A 101 -23.12 -11.31 1.51
C SER A 101 -22.38 -11.29 0.17
N ALA A 102 -21.83 -12.43 -0.24
CA ALA A 102 -21.22 -12.58 -1.56
C ALA A 102 -22.23 -12.35 -2.69
N THR A 103 -23.50 -12.71 -2.48
CA THR A 103 -24.58 -12.49 -3.45
C THR A 103 -24.94 -11.02 -3.64
N ASP A 104 -24.83 -10.20 -2.60
CA ASP A 104 -25.17 -8.77 -2.62
C ASP A 104 -23.97 -7.87 -2.94
N LEU A 105 -22.80 -8.47 -3.15
CA LEU A 105 -21.55 -7.72 -3.28
C LEU A 105 -21.58 -6.77 -4.48
N ALA A 106 -22.05 -7.22 -5.65
CA ALA A 106 -22.10 -6.39 -6.86
C ALA A 106 -22.97 -5.13 -6.63
N ASP A 107 -24.15 -5.32 -6.08
CA ASP A 107 -25.08 -4.22 -5.79
C ASP A 107 -24.51 -3.28 -4.72
N THR A 108 -23.84 -3.82 -3.71
CA THR A 108 -23.21 -3.03 -2.64
C THR A 108 -22.05 -2.19 -3.18
N VAL A 109 -21.23 -2.75 -4.08
CA VAL A 109 -20.15 -2.01 -4.77
C VAL A 109 -20.75 -0.87 -5.58
N LEU A 110 -21.74 -1.13 -6.42
CA LEU A 110 -22.39 -0.12 -7.26
C LEU A 110 -23.03 0.99 -6.43
N ALA A 111 -23.80 0.63 -5.40
CA ALA A 111 -24.44 1.59 -4.53
C ALA A 111 -23.39 2.48 -3.80
N THR A 112 -22.23 1.91 -3.44
CA THR A 112 -21.15 2.64 -2.80
C THR A 112 -20.48 3.62 -3.77
N LEU A 113 -20.16 3.18 -4.98
CA LEU A 113 -19.58 4.02 -6.03
C LEU A 113 -20.54 5.16 -6.45
N ALA A 114 -21.82 4.84 -6.68
CA ALA A 114 -22.84 5.82 -7.04
C ALA A 114 -23.03 6.89 -5.95
N ARG A 115 -23.05 6.48 -4.68
CA ARG A 115 -23.15 7.39 -3.54
C ARG A 115 -21.97 8.35 -3.41
N ARG A 116 -20.79 7.93 -3.86
CA ARG A 116 -19.59 8.77 -3.94
C ARG A 116 -19.52 9.61 -5.23
N GLY A 117 -20.48 9.44 -6.14
CA GLY A 117 -20.51 10.15 -7.41
C GLY A 117 -19.44 9.72 -8.41
N MET A 118 -18.91 8.49 -8.24
CA MET A 118 -17.88 7.94 -9.13
C MET A 118 -18.45 7.68 -10.52
N ARG A 119 -17.69 8.03 -11.56
CA ARG A 119 -18.05 7.80 -12.96
C ARG A 119 -17.01 6.98 -13.70
N ARG A 120 -15.74 7.21 -13.45
CA ARG A 120 -14.62 6.52 -14.09
C ARG A 120 -13.77 5.84 -13.01
N VAL A 121 -13.88 4.53 -12.90
CA VAL A 121 -13.24 3.75 -11.85
C VAL A 121 -12.29 2.74 -12.48
N VAL A 122 -11.03 2.75 -12.07
CA VAL A 122 -10.05 1.78 -12.56
C VAL A 122 -10.12 0.48 -11.75
N LEU A 123 -9.98 -0.65 -12.46
CA LEU A 123 -9.93 -1.98 -11.86
C LEU A 123 -8.56 -2.62 -12.10
N PRO A 124 -8.01 -3.36 -11.13
CA PRO A 124 -6.90 -4.27 -11.37
C PRO A 124 -7.25 -5.29 -12.45
N PRO A 125 -6.29 -5.71 -13.31
CA PRO A 125 -6.57 -6.66 -14.39
C PRO A 125 -7.17 -7.98 -13.88
N GLY A 126 -6.70 -8.48 -12.72
CA GLY A 126 -7.22 -9.71 -12.14
C GLY A 126 -8.68 -9.59 -11.67
N LEU A 127 -9.08 -8.45 -11.14
CA LEU A 127 -10.48 -8.22 -10.75
C LEU A 127 -11.37 -8.01 -11.99
N ALA A 128 -10.84 -7.38 -13.03
CA ALA A 128 -11.56 -7.19 -14.29
C ALA A 128 -11.75 -8.50 -15.08
N GLN A 129 -10.74 -9.38 -15.08
CA GLN A 129 -10.78 -10.66 -15.82
C GLN A 129 -11.56 -11.75 -15.10
N SER A 130 -11.44 -11.81 -13.78
CA SER A 130 -12.20 -12.77 -12.95
C SER A 130 -13.64 -12.33 -12.72
N GLY A 131 -13.86 -11.07 -12.84
CA GLY A 131 -15.00 -10.38 -12.28
C GLY A 131 -16.29 -10.66 -12.99
N LEU A 132 -16.28 -11.44 -14.03
CA LEU A 132 -17.53 -11.47 -14.74
C LEU A 132 -18.18 -12.85 -14.72
N ASP A 133 -17.44 -13.96 -14.63
CA ASP A 133 -18.07 -15.28 -14.58
C ASP A 133 -17.20 -16.45 -14.06
N GLN A 134 -15.93 -16.21 -13.72
CA GLN A 134 -15.00 -17.26 -13.30
C GLN A 134 -14.12 -16.82 -12.11
N PRO A 135 -13.82 -17.70 -11.15
CA PRO A 135 -12.83 -17.41 -10.12
C PRO A 135 -11.45 -17.18 -10.79
N GLY A 136 -10.91 -15.98 -10.63
CA GLY A 136 -9.63 -15.61 -11.21
C GLY A 136 -8.43 -16.27 -10.54
N PRO A 137 -7.23 -16.07 -11.10
CA PRO A 137 -5.98 -16.62 -10.57
C PRO A 137 -5.55 -16.04 -9.22
N ASP A 138 -6.20 -14.95 -8.79
CA ASP A 138 -5.99 -14.41 -7.46
C ASP A 138 -6.83 -15.22 -6.48
N GLN A 139 -6.49 -16.06 -5.77
CA GLN A 139 -7.20 -16.90 -4.79
C GLN A 139 -8.24 -16.16 -3.90
N SER A 140 -8.66 -14.94 -4.28
CA SER A 140 -9.68 -14.19 -3.55
C SER A 140 -11.07 -14.82 -3.67
N GLY A 141 -11.30 -15.60 -4.73
CA GLY A 141 -12.59 -16.24 -4.99
C GLY A 141 -13.75 -15.27 -5.12
N LEU A 142 -13.48 -13.97 -5.21
CA LEU A 142 -14.49 -12.93 -5.39
C LEU A 142 -14.89 -12.88 -6.86
N VAL A 143 -16.14 -13.19 -7.11
CA VAL A 143 -16.79 -13.07 -8.43
C VAL A 143 -17.86 -11.99 -8.32
N LEU A 144 -17.89 -11.08 -9.29
CA LEU A 144 -18.85 -9.98 -9.36
C LEU A 144 -19.68 -10.08 -10.65
N PRO A 145 -20.52 -11.13 -10.79
CA PRO A 145 -21.28 -11.37 -12.02
C PRO A 145 -22.18 -10.18 -12.30
N GLY A 146 -22.23 -9.76 -13.58
CA GLY A 146 -23.06 -8.65 -14.02
C GLY A 146 -22.64 -7.25 -13.57
N LEU A 147 -21.56 -7.12 -12.77
CA LEU A 147 -21.11 -5.82 -12.24
C LEU A 147 -20.84 -4.80 -13.36
N ALA A 148 -20.18 -5.20 -14.44
CA ALA A 148 -19.81 -4.27 -15.53
C ALA A 148 -21.04 -3.76 -16.29
N GLU A 149 -22.04 -4.61 -16.50
CA GLU A 149 -23.29 -4.22 -17.18
C GLU A 149 -24.13 -3.32 -16.28
N ALA A 150 -24.29 -3.67 -15.02
CA ALA A 150 -25.01 -2.88 -14.04
C ALA A 150 -24.33 -1.53 -13.79
N ALA A 151 -22.99 -1.47 -13.74
CA ALA A 151 -22.22 -0.24 -13.63
C ALA A 151 -22.46 0.69 -14.82
N ARG A 152 -22.41 0.13 -16.04
CA ARG A 152 -22.68 0.91 -17.26
C ARG A 152 -24.12 1.44 -17.27
N ALA A 153 -25.10 0.65 -16.86
CA ALA A 153 -26.49 1.10 -16.73
C ALA A 153 -26.65 2.22 -15.70
N ALA A 154 -25.81 2.23 -14.65
CA ALA A 154 -25.75 3.27 -13.64
C ALA A 154 -24.89 4.50 -14.05
N GLY A 155 -24.31 4.51 -15.26
CA GLY A 155 -23.43 5.58 -15.76
C GLY A 155 -22.05 5.58 -15.11
N ILE A 156 -21.57 4.41 -14.65
CA ILE A 156 -20.24 4.20 -14.07
C ILE A 156 -19.42 3.34 -15.04
N ASP A 157 -18.32 3.87 -15.51
CA ASP A 157 -17.37 3.16 -16.36
C ASP A 157 -16.32 2.45 -15.48
N LEU A 158 -16.37 1.13 -15.46
CA LEU A 158 -15.36 0.28 -14.84
C LEU A 158 -14.31 -0.08 -15.89
N ILE A 159 -13.09 0.43 -15.71
CA ILE A 159 -12.04 0.39 -16.74
C ILE A 159 -10.86 -0.46 -16.22
N PRO A 160 -10.53 -1.60 -16.89
CA PRO A 160 -9.36 -2.39 -16.54
C PRO A 160 -8.06 -1.59 -16.68
N ASP A 161 -7.11 -1.74 -15.74
CA ASP A 161 -5.78 -1.13 -15.87
C ASP A 161 -5.01 -1.78 -17.02
N ALA A 162 -4.78 -0.99 -18.06
CA ALA A 162 -3.98 -1.36 -19.22
C ALA A 162 -2.52 -0.85 -19.14
N GLY A 163 -2.05 -0.52 -17.93
CA GLY A 163 -0.73 0.08 -17.72
C GLY A 163 -0.74 1.59 -17.83
N PHE A 164 -1.82 2.25 -17.44
CA PHE A 164 -1.97 3.70 -17.45
C PHE A 164 -0.81 4.41 -16.75
N SER A 165 -0.39 5.55 -17.28
CA SER A 165 0.60 6.40 -16.61
C SER A 165 0.04 6.96 -15.28
N THR A 166 0.90 7.51 -14.43
CA THR A 166 0.46 8.19 -13.19
C THR A 166 -0.46 9.38 -13.51
N ALA A 167 -0.20 10.09 -14.62
CA ALA A 167 -1.06 11.19 -15.05
C ALA A 167 -2.44 10.71 -15.48
N ASP A 168 -2.52 9.61 -16.25
CA ASP A 168 -3.80 9.01 -16.63
C ASP A 168 -4.58 8.50 -15.43
N LEU A 169 -3.88 7.90 -14.44
CA LEU A 169 -4.52 7.41 -13.21
C LEU A 169 -5.11 8.54 -12.35
N ALA A 170 -4.52 9.72 -12.40
CA ALA A 170 -5.04 10.89 -11.68
C ALA A 170 -6.38 11.40 -12.25
N ASP A 171 -6.71 11.04 -13.51
CA ASP A 171 -7.98 11.39 -14.16
C ASP A 171 -9.12 10.40 -13.82
N PHE A 172 -8.84 9.33 -13.10
CA PHE A 172 -9.87 8.42 -12.59
C PHE A 172 -10.43 8.93 -11.26
N ASP A 173 -11.74 8.81 -11.09
CA ASP A 173 -12.39 9.17 -9.83
C ASP A 173 -11.98 8.26 -8.68
N GLY A 174 -11.65 6.99 -8.98
CA GLY A 174 -11.28 6.03 -7.96
C GLY A 174 -10.83 4.67 -8.48
N VAL A 175 -10.49 3.81 -7.55
CA VAL A 175 -10.10 2.42 -7.77
C VAL A 175 -10.92 1.47 -6.91
N VAL A 176 -11.21 0.28 -7.43
CA VAL A 176 -11.71 -0.85 -6.63
C VAL A 176 -10.65 -1.93 -6.59
N THR A 177 -10.29 -2.41 -5.40
CA THR A 177 -9.34 -3.52 -5.23
C THR A 177 -9.87 -4.55 -4.24
N THR A 178 -9.26 -5.74 -4.24
CA THR A 178 -9.33 -6.66 -3.09
C THR A 178 -8.19 -6.36 -2.11
N ALA A 179 -8.12 -7.12 -1.00
CA ALA A 179 -7.00 -7.09 -0.07
C ALA A 179 -6.38 -8.49 0.08
N ALA A 180 -5.10 -8.55 0.43
CA ALA A 180 -4.46 -9.79 0.83
C ALA A 180 -5.00 -10.26 2.19
N LEU A 181 -5.05 -9.34 3.15
CA LEU A 181 -5.68 -9.52 4.46
C LEU A 181 -5.93 -8.16 5.14
N ALA A 182 -6.63 -8.18 6.29
CA ALA A 182 -6.74 -7.03 7.18
C ALA A 182 -6.45 -7.42 8.63
N ILE A 183 -6.00 -6.45 9.42
CA ILE A 183 -5.63 -6.61 10.83
C ILE A 183 -6.63 -5.83 11.67
N ALA A 184 -7.44 -6.54 12.45
CA ALA A 184 -8.54 -5.95 13.20
C ALA A 184 -8.05 -4.96 14.28
N GLU A 185 -7.02 -5.32 15.06
CA GLU A 185 -6.55 -4.50 16.17
C GLU A 185 -6.06 -3.11 15.74
N THR A 186 -5.44 -3.02 14.57
CA THR A 186 -4.84 -1.78 14.05
C THR A 186 -5.67 -1.11 12.97
N GLY A 187 -6.79 -1.69 12.52
CA GLY A 187 -7.56 -1.15 11.41
C GLY A 187 -6.75 -1.07 10.11
N THR A 188 -5.86 -2.05 9.88
CA THR A 188 -4.92 -2.01 8.76
C THR A 188 -5.32 -2.99 7.68
N ILE A 189 -5.39 -2.52 6.44
CA ILE A 189 -5.57 -3.34 5.23
C ILE A 189 -4.19 -3.55 4.61
N VAL A 190 -3.89 -4.79 4.18
CA VAL A 190 -2.62 -5.13 3.54
C VAL A 190 -2.86 -5.56 2.10
N LEU A 191 -2.15 -4.92 1.19
CA LEU A 191 -2.08 -5.28 -0.22
C LEU A 191 -0.71 -5.91 -0.50
N ASP A 192 -0.67 -6.98 -1.30
CA ASP A 192 0.54 -7.72 -1.65
C ASP A 192 0.81 -7.76 -3.18
N GLY A 193 0.08 -6.92 -3.94
CA GLY A 193 0.21 -6.84 -5.39
C GLY A 193 -0.34 -8.05 -6.14
N SER A 194 -1.19 -8.88 -5.53
CA SER A 194 -1.90 -9.95 -6.23
C SER A 194 -2.86 -9.41 -7.28
N ALA A 195 -3.37 -10.32 -8.14
CA ALA A 195 -4.10 -9.94 -9.36
C ALA A 195 -5.32 -9.05 -9.11
N GLY A 196 -6.05 -9.27 -8.01
CA GLY A 196 -7.21 -8.44 -7.62
C GLY A 196 -6.85 -7.10 -6.95
N GLN A 197 -5.55 -6.84 -6.74
CA GLN A 197 -5.04 -5.61 -6.14
C GLN A 197 -4.27 -4.76 -7.15
N GLY A 198 -3.62 -5.45 -8.12
CA GLY A 198 -2.84 -4.83 -9.18
C GLY A 198 -1.55 -4.17 -8.70
N ARG A 199 -0.99 -3.32 -9.56
CA ARG A 199 0.25 -2.59 -9.26
C ARG A 199 0.01 -1.47 -8.23
N ARG A 200 1.03 -1.15 -7.46
CA ARG A 200 0.97 -0.17 -6.35
C ARG A 200 0.40 1.20 -6.75
N ALA A 201 0.63 1.65 -7.98
CA ALA A 201 0.12 2.93 -8.46
C ALA A 201 -1.41 3.03 -8.41
N LEU A 202 -2.13 1.90 -8.59
CA LEU A 202 -3.59 1.87 -8.56
C LEU A 202 -4.17 2.27 -7.21
N SER A 203 -3.55 1.84 -6.12
CA SER A 203 -4.01 2.15 -4.77
C SER A 203 -3.42 3.44 -4.18
N LEU A 204 -2.56 4.15 -4.93
CA LEU A 204 -1.90 5.37 -4.44
C LEU A 204 -2.28 6.63 -5.19
N VAL A 205 -2.65 6.54 -6.49
CA VAL A 205 -2.84 7.72 -7.33
C VAL A 205 -4.28 8.20 -7.37
N PRO A 206 -5.31 7.36 -7.64
CA PRO A 206 -6.70 7.80 -7.59
C PRO A 206 -7.09 8.31 -6.20
N ASP A 207 -7.95 9.30 -6.16
CA ASP A 207 -8.32 10.01 -4.94
C ASP A 207 -9.28 9.24 -4.02
N TYR A 208 -9.96 8.25 -4.58
CA TYR A 208 -10.88 7.35 -3.88
C TYR A 208 -10.45 5.89 -4.04
N HIS A 209 -10.45 5.15 -2.95
CA HIS A 209 -10.19 3.71 -2.92
C HIS A 209 -11.35 2.96 -2.26
N LEU A 210 -11.97 2.04 -2.99
CA LEU A 210 -12.91 1.07 -2.47
C LEU A 210 -12.23 -0.29 -2.35
N CYS A 211 -12.05 -0.78 -1.13
CA CYS A 211 -11.45 -2.08 -0.86
C CYS A 211 -12.52 -3.12 -0.55
N VAL A 212 -12.53 -4.24 -1.27
CA VAL A 212 -13.39 -5.40 -1.00
C VAL A 212 -12.58 -6.45 -0.24
N LEU A 213 -13.05 -6.83 0.93
CA LEU A 213 -12.34 -7.68 1.88
C LEU A 213 -13.22 -8.88 2.28
N PRO A 214 -12.85 -10.12 1.93
CA PRO A 214 -13.47 -11.32 2.50
C PRO A 214 -13.22 -11.43 4.01
N ALA A 215 -14.22 -11.87 4.77
CA ALA A 215 -14.13 -11.98 6.23
C ALA A 215 -13.06 -12.98 6.69
N ASP A 216 -12.85 -14.07 5.95
CA ASP A 216 -11.82 -15.09 6.21
C ASP A 216 -10.39 -14.56 6.13
N ARG A 217 -10.21 -13.36 5.55
CA ARG A 217 -8.92 -12.65 5.45
C ARG A 217 -8.66 -11.67 6.58
N ILE A 218 -9.57 -11.55 7.53
CA ILE A 218 -9.37 -10.71 8.72
C ILE A 218 -8.57 -11.51 9.76
N VAL A 219 -7.47 -10.94 10.23
CA VAL A 219 -6.69 -11.46 11.35
C VAL A 219 -6.75 -10.49 12.53
N GLY A 220 -6.52 -10.98 13.74
CA GLY A 220 -6.65 -10.15 14.93
C GLY A 220 -5.50 -9.18 15.13
N ILE A 221 -4.25 -9.65 14.94
CA ILE A 221 -3.04 -8.93 15.33
C ILE A 221 -1.94 -9.03 14.28
N VAL A 222 -0.97 -8.10 14.31
CA VAL A 222 0.14 -8.02 13.35
C VAL A 222 0.94 -9.32 13.21
N PRO A 223 1.30 -10.07 14.29
CA PRO A 223 2.02 -11.33 14.14
C PRO A 223 1.30 -12.38 13.30
N GLN A 224 -0.04 -12.44 13.39
CA GLN A 224 -0.85 -13.33 12.56
C GLN A 224 -0.80 -12.92 11.08
N ALA A 225 -0.80 -11.60 10.79
CA ALA A 225 -0.67 -11.08 9.44
C ALA A 225 0.69 -11.45 8.84
N ILE A 226 1.77 -11.20 9.57
CA ILE A 226 3.14 -11.53 9.11
C ILE A 226 3.29 -13.02 8.81
N ALA A 227 2.66 -13.90 9.61
CA ALA A 227 2.70 -15.33 9.38
C ALA A 227 1.98 -15.79 8.10
N ARG A 228 1.02 -15.00 7.59
CA ARG A 228 0.24 -15.28 6.37
C ARG A 228 0.82 -14.61 5.12
N LEU A 229 1.61 -13.55 5.28
CA LEU A 229 2.15 -12.77 4.18
C LEU A 229 3.45 -13.36 3.65
N SER A 230 3.66 -13.25 2.34
CA SER A 230 4.92 -13.64 1.72
C SER A 230 5.94 -12.50 1.80
N PRO A 231 7.13 -12.71 2.40
CA PRO A 231 8.17 -11.66 2.47
C PRO A 231 8.78 -11.32 1.10
N ALA A 232 8.56 -12.17 0.08
CA ALA A 232 9.04 -11.93 -1.28
C ALA A 232 8.14 -10.99 -2.09
N ARG A 233 6.94 -10.66 -1.60
CA ARG A 233 5.99 -9.78 -2.28
C ARG A 233 6.10 -8.34 -1.79
N PRO A 234 5.88 -7.34 -2.65
CA PRO A 234 5.79 -5.97 -2.22
C PRO A 234 4.53 -5.77 -1.37
N LEU A 235 4.67 -5.27 -0.16
CA LEU A 235 3.55 -5.05 0.75
C LEU A 235 3.22 -3.55 0.84
N THR A 236 1.92 -3.25 0.81
CA THR A 236 1.39 -1.91 1.12
C THR A 236 0.45 -2.05 2.31
N TRP A 237 0.74 -1.35 3.39
CA TRP A 237 -0.04 -1.33 4.63
C TRP A 237 -0.83 -0.02 4.66
N ILE A 238 -2.15 -0.12 4.77
CA ILE A 238 -3.09 1.01 4.70
C ILE A 238 -3.89 1.06 6.01
N SER A 239 -3.62 2.08 6.82
CA SER A 239 -4.35 2.32 8.08
C SER A 239 -5.13 3.64 7.93
N GLY A 240 -6.26 3.55 7.26
CA GLY A 240 -7.11 4.69 6.94
C GLY A 240 -6.73 5.46 5.66
N PRO A 241 -7.50 6.52 5.32
CA PRO A 241 -7.23 7.37 4.17
C PRO A 241 -5.94 8.17 4.35
N SER A 242 -5.35 8.62 3.23
CA SER A 242 -4.12 9.42 3.26
C SER A 242 -4.35 10.74 3.98
N ALA A 243 -3.61 10.96 5.07
CA ALA A 243 -3.60 12.20 5.81
C ALA A 243 -2.18 12.50 6.30
N THR A 244 -1.69 13.72 6.05
CA THR A 244 -0.43 14.20 6.59
C THR A 244 -0.74 15.11 7.78
N SER A 245 -0.37 14.69 8.99
CA SER A 245 -0.64 15.47 10.20
C SER A 245 0.59 15.81 11.01
N ASP A 246 1.76 15.25 10.69
CA ASP A 246 2.90 15.21 11.62
C ASP A 246 3.93 16.31 11.42
N ILE A 247 3.89 17.08 10.33
CA ILE A 247 4.93 18.08 10.03
C ILE A 247 4.36 19.49 9.90
N GLU A 248 3.14 19.64 9.47
CA GLU A 248 2.44 20.93 9.35
C GLU A 248 1.16 20.83 10.18
N LEU A 249 0.92 21.74 11.11
CA LEU A 249 -0.26 21.80 11.98
C LEU A 249 -1.59 21.83 11.22
N ASP A 250 -1.56 21.84 9.88
CA ASP A 250 -2.69 21.70 8.96
C ASP A 250 -2.65 20.33 8.28
N ARG A 251 -3.74 19.56 8.36
CA ARG A 251 -3.92 18.30 7.63
C ARG A 251 -3.96 18.55 6.13
N VAL A 252 -2.87 18.27 5.43
CA VAL A 252 -2.87 18.19 3.97
C VAL A 252 -3.27 16.77 3.56
N ASN A 253 -4.47 16.61 3.06
CA ASN A 253 -4.98 15.31 2.58
C ASN A 253 -4.45 15.01 1.17
N GLY A 254 -4.11 13.74 0.89
CA GLY A 254 -3.87 13.27 -0.48
C GLY A 254 -2.44 13.38 -1.01
N VAL A 255 -1.42 13.56 -0.17
CA VAL A 255 -0.01 13.63 -0.62
C VAL A 255 0.63 12.27 -0.86
N HIS A 256 0.10 11.18 -0.26
CA HIS A 256 0.70 9.84 -0.32
C HIS A 256 -0.32 8.73 -0.61
N GLY A 257 -1.51 9.05 -1.12
CA GLY A 257 -2.56 8.08 -1.43
C GLY A 257 -3.96 8.69 -1.45
N PRO A 258 -5.00 7.85 -1.59
CA PRO A 258 -6.39 8.27 -1.66
C PRO A 258 -6.82 9.08 -0.42
N ARG A 259 -7.52 10.19 -0.64
CA ARG A 259 -8.12 10.98 0.44
C ARG A 259 -9.35 10.30 1.05
N THR A 260 -9.92 9.35 0.34
CA THR A 260 -11.10 8.61 0.78
C THR A 260 -10.88 7.12 0.62
N LEU A 261 -11.09 6.38 1.70
CA LEU A 261 -11.04 4.92 1.74
C LEU A 261 -12.38 4.39 2.25
N ASP A 262 -13.04 3.57 1.46
CA ASP A 262 -14.23 2.80 1.88
C ASP A 262 -13.92 1.31 1.82
N VAL A 263 -14.55 0.54 2.69
CA VAL A 263 -14.33 -0.91 2.80
C VAL A 263 -15.65 -1.66 2.75
N ILE A 264 -15.71 -2.70 1.93
CA ILE A 264 -16.84 -3.65 1.93
C ILE A 264 -16.30 -4.99 2.46
N ILE A 265 -16.83 -5.45 3.58
CA ILE A 265 -16.54 -6.76 4.16
C ILE A 265 -17.58 -7.76 3.66
N VAL A 266 -17.11 -8.83 3.01
CA VAL A 266 -17.96 -9.93 2.55
C VAL A 266 -18.03 -10.97 3.66
N ALA A 267 -19.16 -11.02 4.38
CA ALA A 267 -19.29 -11.72 5.66
C ALA A 267 -19.43 -13.25 5.57
N ASP A 268 -19.75 -13.79 4.41
CA ASP A 268 -19.94 -15.22 4.15
C ASP A 268 -18.79 -15.84 3.31
N ARG A 269 -17.64 -15.23 3.37
CA ARG A 269 -16.42 -15.64 2.67
C ARG A 269 -15.21 -15.59 3.56
#